data_b72841cd59cd4fd712405cb8da4a3183
#
_entry.id   b72841cd59cd4fd712405cb8da4a3183
#
_cell.length_a   1.000
_cell.length_b   1.000
_cell.length_c   1.000
_cell.angle_alpha   90.00
_cell.angle_beta   90.00
_cell.angle_gamma   90.00
#
_symmetry.space_group_name_H-M   'P 1'
#
loop_
_entity.id
_entity.type
_entity.pdbx_description
1 polymer ?
#
loop_
_entity_poly.entity_id
_entity_poly.type
_entity_poly.pdbx_seq_one_letter_code
_entity_poly.pdbx_strand_id
1 'polypeptide(L)'
;MNSNPASDCMGAHDNASRVNVARIFALSPRQAELLWSLVDTGALRDAAVSAGISYVSARNMLAEIKVKLGLDTIPLIVGQVLAISDHHAGATQLHDLFGLSDRQFAIARAVAIRKSRAEIAGSLHLSESVIDAEMKNIHLILGTGNAAEVVRIVSAALEHPSVDAEPEITTLDGHMLPAAAIDHGGRRIAYSDYGPAGGKPVLILHSTITARAPPTRLVRVLAARGFRVLAIDRPGFGGTDPAADWSSLYRPASDDVAAVCAALGIAHIDLVARGSGQAAVCLAHRHPDLVARAVLVNPTPAIDHTPHDRGPLGIVKRRFAANPAVIELMIRTLARFATATRMRDGMIRSYRDSPPDLALAEGDPQFVADYLRATRDFARGRIRGYVEEQRAWATGFDVEPLPGKAQWRIVQGAHYILHAPDAAIAYWQPRLPDTPVRRIADAGQMLAYSHPEIVAEALAEA
;
A
#
# COMPACT_ATOMS: atom_id res chain seq x y z
N MET A 1 2.31 36.45 -25.58
CA MET A 1 3.24 35.39 -25.14
C MET A 1 2.65 34.79 -23.87
N ASN A 2 1.81 33.78 -24.03
CA ASN A 2 1.16 33.07 -22.94
C ASN A 2 1.87 31.74 -22.79
N SER A 3 2.73 31.62 -21.79
CA SER A 3 3.31 30.36 -21.36
C SER A 3 2.24 29.60 -20.54
N ASN A 4 1.88 28.43 -21.00
CA ASN A 4 0.92 27.53 -20.39
C ASN A 4 1.59 26.81 -19.21
N PRO A 5 1.13 26.94 -17.94
CA PRO A 5 1.76 26.32 -16.78
C PRO A 5 1.41 24.84 -16.55
N ALA A 6 0.86 24.14 -17.57
CA ALA A 6 0.41 22.76 -17.44
C ALA A 6 1.48 21.69 -17.81
N SER A 7 2.73 22.10 -18.14
CA SER A 7 3.76 21.16 -18.61
C SER A 7 4.75 20.67 -17.54
N ASP A 8 4.67 21.12 -16.29
CA ASP A 8 5.70 20.87 -15.28
C ASP A 8 5.35 19.82 -14.21
N CYS A 9 4.30 19.01 -14.41
CA CYS A 9 3.90 17.94 -13.46
C CYS A 9 3.99 16.52 -14.05
N MET A 10 4.88 16.27 -15.00
CA MET A 10 5.16 14.92 -15.48
C MET A 10 6.41 14.36 -14.82
N GLY A 11 6.23 13.23 -14.14
CA GLY A 11 7.15 12.50 -13.29
C GLY A 11 8.63 12.52 -13.73
N ALA A 12 9.46 12.97 -12.83
CA ALA A 12 10.90 13.08 -13.02
C ALA A 12 11.58 11.72 -12.90
N HIS A 13 11.48 10.88 -13.95
CA HIS A 13 12.56 9.95 -14.21
C HIS A 13 13.73 10.79 -14.71
N ASP A 14 14.85 10.71 -13.99
CA ASP A 14 16.06 11.45 -14.32
C ASP A 14 16.41 11.31 -15.81
N ASN A 15 16.74 12.41 -16.45
CA ASN A 15 17.11 12.44 -17.87
C ASN A 15 18.26 11.47 -18.20
N ALA A 16 19.14 11.19 -17.24
CA ALA A 16 20.22 10.22 -17.35
C ALA A 16 19.69 8.78 -17.49
N SER A 17 18.67 8.39 -16.77
CA SER A 17 18.00 7.08 -16.86
C SER A 17 17.32 6.90 -18.22
N ARG A 18 16.65 7.94 -18.72
CA ARG A 18 16.01 7.93 -20.05
C ARG A 18 17.02 7.72 -21.19
N VAL A 19 18.14 8.42 -21.13
CA VAL A 19 19.24 8.29 -22.09
C VAL A 19 19.89 6.90 -22.01
N ASN A 20 20.04 6.35 -20.80
CA ASN A 20 20.65 5.05 -20.59
C ASN A 20 19.81 3.90 -21.18
N VAL A 21 18.51 3.88 -20.92
CA VAL A 21 17.57 2.88 -21.48
C VAL A 21 17.55 2.95 -23.00
N ALA A 22 17.46 4.15 -23.59
CA ALA A 22 17.49 4.33 -25.05
C ALA A 22 18.78 3.77 -25.67
N ARG A 23 19.93 3.99 -25.04
CA ARG A 23 21.24 3.48 -25.49
C ARG A 23 21.35 1.96 -25.38
N ILE A 24 20.93 1.38 -24.24
CA ILE A 24 21.01 -0.07 -23.98
C ILE A 24 20.25 -0.87 -25.03
N PHE A 25 19.06 -0.39 -25.42
CA PHE A 25 18.19 -1.08 -26.37
C PHE A 25 18.26 -0.53 -27.80
N ALA A 26 19.19 0.37 -28.09
CA ALA A 26 19.33 1.02 -29.39
C ALA A 26 17.98 1.60 -29.89
N LEU A 27 17.25 2.27 -29.02
CA LEU A 27 15.97 2.89 -29.37
C LEU A 27 16.20 4.22 -30.10
N SER A 28 15.37 4.50 -31.10
CA SER A 28 15.29 5.85 -31.65
C SER A 28 14.67 6.83 -30.63
N PRO A 29 14.91 8.14 -30.76
CA PRO A 29 14.30 9.13 -29.85
C PRO A 29 12.78 8.99 -29.72
N ARG A 30 12.07 8.74 -30.81
CA ARG A 30 10.62 8.51 -30.82
C ARG A 30 10.21 7.19 -30.18
N GLN A 31 11.00 6.16 -30.32
CA GLN A 31 10.75 4.89 -29.62
C GLN A 31 10.97 5.04 -28.11
N ALA A 32 11.99 5.78 -27.71
CA ALA A 32 12.23 6.09 -26.30
C ALA A 32 11.09 6.94 -25.70
N GLU A 33 10.61 7.94 -26.41
CA GLU A 33 9.47 8.76 -25.99
C GLU A 33 8.18 7.93 -25.81
N LEU A 34 7.83 7.10 -26.80
CA LEU A 34 6.69 6.20 -26.68
C LEU A 34 6.88 5.20 -25.53
N LEU A 35 8.08 4.68 -25.34
CA LEU A 35 8.40 3.74 -24.27
C LEU A 35 8.19 4.36 -22.89
N TRP A 36 8.67 5.59 -22.68
CA TRP A 36 8.46 6.31 -21.41
C TRP A 36 7.02 6.70 -21.20
N SER A 37 6.32 7.17 -22.25
CA SER A 37 4.88 7.40 -22.17
C SER A 37 4.11 6.11 -21.84
N LEU A 38 4.60 4.96 -22.29
CA LEU A 38 4.03 3.66 -21.95
C LEU A 38 4.30 3.25 -20.49
N VAL A 39 5.49 3.59 -19.97
CA VAL A 39 5.83 3.42 -18.54
C VAL A 39 4.90 4.27 -17.68
N ASP A 40 4.69 5.52 -18.04
CA ASP A 40 3.88 6.47 -17.28
C ASP A 40 2.38 6.14 -17.30
N THR A 41 1.86 5.66 -18.44
CA THR A 41 0.42 5.45 -18.64
C THR A 41 -0.04 3.99 -18.49
N GLY A 42 0.86 3.04 -18.68
CA GLY A 42 0.56 1.60 -18.64
C GLY A 42 -0.27 1.07 -19.82
N ALA A 43 -0.78 1.95 -20.72
CA ALA A 43 -1.64 1.59 -21.83
C ALA A 43 -1.19 2.23 -23.14
N LEU A 44 -1.14 1.44 -24.24
CA LEU A 44 -0.63 1.93 -25.52
C LEU A 44 -1.44 3.07 -26.11
N ARG A 45 -2.76 3.10 -25.89
CA ARG A 45 -3.63 4.18 -26.40
C ARG A 45 -3.30 5.51 -25.73
N ASP A 46 -3.14 5.49 -24.42
CA ASP A 46 -2.83 6.68 -23.63
C ASP A 46 -1.39 7.15 -23.88
N ALA A 47 -0.46 6.19 -24.01
CA ALA A 47 0.91 6.46 -24.41
C ALA A 47 1.02 7.11 -25.80
N ALA A 48 0.20 6.68 -26.76
CA ALA A 48 0.15 7.27 -28.08
C ALA A 48 -0.31 8.75 -28.03
N VAL A 49 -1.34 9.03 -27.23
CA VAL A 49 -1.83 10.41 -27.00
C VAL A 49 -0.75 11.25 -26.34
N SER A 50 -0.11 10.73 -25.28
CA SER A 50 0.97 11.41 -24.55
C SER A 50 2.17 11.73 -25.43
N ALA A 51 2.57 10.77 -26.30
CA ALA A 51 3.66 10.94 -27.25
C ALA A 51 3.28 11.72 -28.54
N GLY A 52 2.04 12.21 -28.66
CA GLY A 52 1.55 12.99 -29.80
C GLY A 52 1.56 12.21 -31.13
N ILE A 53 1.33 10.89 -31.11
CA ILE A 53 1.33 10.02 -32.31
C ILE A 53 0.03 9.27 -32.47
N SER A 54 -0.26 8.83 -33.71
CA SER A 54 -1.43 7.99 -33.95
C SER A 54 -1.31 6.62 -33.26
N TYR A 55 -2.44 6.03 -32.88
CA TYR A 55 -2.47 4.69 -32.30
C TYR A 55 -1.84 3.63 -33.23
N VAL A 56 -2.03 3.77 -34.53
CA VAL A 56 -1.45 2.87 -35.54
C VAL A 56 0.08 2.98 -35.54
N SER A 57 0.62 4.20 -35.50
CA SER A 57 2.06 4.45 -35.39
C SER A 57 2.63 3.90 -34.09
N ALA A 58 1.93 4.13 -32.97
CA ALA A 58 2.33 3.60 -31.65
C ALA A 58 2.37 2.06 -31.64
N ARG A 59 1.39 1.39 -32.26
CA ARG A 59 1.35 -0.06 -32.37
C ARG A 59 2.52 -0.63 -33.19
N ASN A 60 2.85 0.00 -34.32
CA ASN A 60 3.97 -0.42 -35.16
C ASN A 60 5.31 -0.21 -34.43
N MET A 61 5.46 0.95 -33.80
CA MET A 61 6.64 1.28 -33.02
C MET A 61 6.80 0.36 -31.80
N LEU A 62 5.71 -0.02 -31.15
CA LEU A 62 5.74 -1.01 -30.06
C LEU A 62 6.17 -2.39 -30.55
N ALA A 63 5.78 -2.81 -31.76
CA ALA A 63 6.25 -4.06 -32.32
C ALA A 63 7.79 -4.05 -32.51
N GLU A 64 8.35 -2.95 -32.98
CA GLU A 64 9.80 -2.79 -33.08
C GLU A 64 10.49 -2.75 -31.71
N ILE A 65 9.91 -2.06 -30.72
CA ILE A 65 10.40 -2.02 -29.34
C ILE A 65 10.41 -3.44 -28.76
N LYS A 66 9.35 -4.22 -28.97
CA LYS A 66 9.27 -5.62 -28.56
C LYS A 66 10.41 -6.45 -29.09
N VAL A 67 10.74 -6.31 -30.37
CA VAL A 67 11.87 -7.02 -31.01
C VAL A 67 13.18 -6.58 -30.38
N LYS A 68 13.41 -5.27 -30.21
CA LYS A 68 14.65 -4.72 -29.65
C LYS A 68 14.86 -5.12 -28.18
N LEU A 69 13.80 -5.13 -27.39
CA LEU A 69 13.84 -5.58 -26.01
C LEU A 69 13.75 -7.10 -25.87
N GLY A 70 13.29 -7.81 -26.94
CA GLY A 70 12.98 -9.24 -26.93
C GLY A 70 11.85 -9.59 -25.96
N LEU A 71 10.83 -8.75 -25.85
CA LEU A 71 9.72 -8.86 -24.92
C LEU A 71 8.38 -8.79 -25.65
N ASP A 72 7.47 -9.69 -25.30
CA ASP A 72 6.23 -9.86 -26.06
C ASP A 72 5.04 -9.08 -25.50
N THR A 73 5.12 -8.55 -24.30
CA THR A 73 3.99 -7.85 -23.66
C THR A 73 4.38 -6.50 -23.07
N ILE A 74 3.41 -5.57 -23.04
CA ILE A 74 3.61 -4.23 -22.47
C ILE A 74 4.05 -4.28 -21.00
N PRO A 75 3.43 -5.09 -20.11
CA PRO A 75 3.88 -5.18 -18.73
C PRO A 75 5.34 -5.61 -18.57
N LEU A 76 5.83 -6.49 -19.44
CA LEU A 76 7.23 -6.92 -19.43
C LEU A 76 8.18 -5.80 -19.87
N ILE A 77 7.78 -5.04 -20.89
CA ILE A 77 8.53 -3.89 -21.38
C ILE A 77 8.64 -2.83 -20.28
N VAL A 78 7.52 -2.48 -19.66
CA VAL A 78 7.47 -1.50 -18.56
C VAL A 78 8.34 -1.97 -17.40
N GLY A 79 8.17 -3.22 -16.93
CA GLY A 79 8.98 -3.78 -15.86
C GLY A 79 10.48 -3.77 -16.17
N GLN A 80 10.88 -4.13 -17.39
CA GLN A 80 12.30 -4.12 -17.80
C GLN A 80 12.91 -2.71 -17.83
N VAL A 81 12.14 -1.73 -18.31
CA VAL A 81 12.59 -0.34 -18.39
C VAL A 81 12.79 0.24 -17.00
N LEU A 82 11.82 0.02 -16.13
CA LEU A 82 11.91 0.42 -14.75
C LEU A 82 13.13 -0.22 -14.06
N ALA A 83 13.33 -1.54 -14.19
CA ALA A 83 14.49 -2.25 -13.61
C ALA A 83 15.86 -1.68 -14.02
N ILE A 84 15.97 -1.12 -15.20
CA ILE A 84 17.22 -0.54 -15.70
C ILE A 84 17.41 0.89 -15.19
N SER A 85 16.29 1.58 -14.91
CA SER A 85 16.33 2.97 -14.44
C SER A 85 16.87 3.12 -13.03
N ASP A 86 16.67 2.10 -12.16
CA ASP A 86 16.95 2.20 -10.72
C ASP A 86 18.02 1.20 -10.23
N HIS A 87 19.26 1.39 -10.63
CA HIS A 87 20.34 0.44 -10.36
C HIS A 87 20.90 0.44 -8.92
N HIS A 88 20.29 1.05 -7.91
CA HIS A 88 20.97 1.32 -6.64
C HIS A 88 20.21 1.07 -5.33
N ALA A 89 19.35 0.05 -5.18
CA ALA A 89 18.79 -0.23 -3.85
C ALA A 89 18.56 -1.70 -3.50
N GLY A 90 19.16 -2.13 -2.39
CA GLY A 90 18.56 -3.03 -1.40
C GLY A 90 18.31 -4.50 -1.75
N ALA A 91 19.37 -5.27 -2.13
CA ALA A 91 19.24 -6.71 -2.38
C ALA A 91 18.77 -7.54 -1.16
N THR A 92 18.97 -7.08 0.06
CA THR A 92 18.73 -7.85 1.29
C THR A 92 17.25 -7.91 1.71
N GLN A 93 16.46 -6.89 1.36
CA GLN A 93 15.05 -6.81 1.75
C GLN A 93 14.10 -7.63 0.85
N LEU A 94 14.51 -7.95 -0.35
CA LEU A 94 13.67 -8.66 -1.33
C LEU A 94 13.55 -10.16 -1.06
N HIS A 95 14.59 -10.75 -0.49
CA HIS A 95 14.63 -12.13 -0.05
C HIS A 95 13.50 -12.42 0.96
N ASP A 96 13.38 -11.58 1.98
CA ASP A 96 12.37 -11.74 3.04
C ASP A 96 10.94 -11.45 2.53
N LEU A 97 10.82 -10.53 1.58
CA LEU A 97 9.52 -10.10 1.04
C LEU A 97 8.80 -11.20 0.25
N PHE A 98 9.56 -12.06 -0.43
CA PHE A 98 9.01 -13.11 -1.28
C PHE A 98 9.02 -14.50 -0.66
N GLY A 99 9.68 -14.69 0.49
CA GLY A 99 9.87 -16.02 1.06
C GLY A 99 10.72 -16.94 0.16
N LEU A 100 11.55 -16.34 -0.71
CA LEU A 100 12.54 -17.06 -1.51
C LEU A 100 13.77 -17.34 -0.66
N SER A 101 14.40 -18.49 -0.83
CA SER A 101 15.75 -18.72 -0.28
C SER A 101 16.78 -17.85 -1.01
N ASP A 102 17.95 -17.61 -0.40
CA ASP A 102 19.05 -16.85 -1.03
C ASP A 102 19.36 -17.34 -2.43
N ARG A 103 19.38 -18.66 -2.63
CA ARG A 103 19.60 -19.30 -3.92
C ARG A 103 18.49 -18.98 -4.91
N GLN A 104 17.24 -19.12 -4.49
CA GLN A 104 16.07 -18.84 -5.31
C GLN A 104 16.01 -17.36 -5.69
N PHE A 105 16.34 -16.49 -4.77
CA PHE A 105 16.41 -15.06 -5.04
C PHE A 105 17.54 -14.72 -6.02
N ALA A 106 18.74 -15.31 -5.85
CA ALA A 106 19.84 -15.13 -6.79
C ALA A 106 19.48 -15.59 -8.21
N ILE A 107 18.79 -16.73 -8.35
CA ILE A 107 18.29 -17.23 -9.63
C ILE A 107 17.23 -16.28 -10.21
N ALA A 108 16.23 -15.90 -9.43
CA ALA A 108 15.16 -15.00 -9.86
C ALA A 108 15.70 -13.63 -10.31
N ARG A 109 16.68 -13.09 -9.59
CA ARG A 109 17.40 -11.88 -9.95
C ARG A 109 18.18 -12.05 -11.26
N ALA A 110 18.89 -13.16 -11.43
CA ALA A 110 19.63 -13.44 -12.65
C ALA A 110 18.70 -13.59 -13.89
N VAL A 111 17.51 -14.18 -13.69
CA VAL A 111 16.45 -14.23 -14.69
C VAL A 111 15.92 -12.83 -14.98
N ALA A 112 15.75 -11.98 -13.98
CA ALA A 112 15.30 -10.61 -14.17
C ALA A 112 16.25 -9.75 -15.00
N ILE A 113 17.56 -9.93 -14.85
CA ILE A 113 18.58 -9.29 -15.67
C ILE A 113 18.90 -10.05 -16.97
N ARG A 114 18.05 -11.02 -17.33
CA ARG A 114 18.08 -11.76 -18.61
C ARG A 114 19.31 -12.60 -18.89
N LYS A 115 19.90 -13.20 -17.91
CA LYS A 115 20.87 -14.25 -18.13
C LYS A 115 20.17 -15.50 -18.68
N SER A 116 20.79 -16.14 -19.65
CA SER A 116 20.39 -17.48 -20.09
C SER A 116 20.59 -18.50 -18.98
N ARG A 117 19.93 -19.66 -19.06
CA ARG A 117 20.08 -20.73 -18.07
C ARG A 117 21.54 -21.15 -17.89
N ALA A 118 22.29 -21.27 -18.98
CA ALA A 118 23.70 -21.60 -18.95
C ALA A 118 24.54 -20.52 -18.24
N GLU A 119 24.26 -19.24 -18.48
CA GLU A 119 24.92 -18.13 -17.77
C GLU A 119 24.58 -18.08 -16.30
N ILE A 120 23.31 -18.36 -15.92
CA ILE A 120 22.89 -18.45 -14.53
C ILE A 120 23.61 -19.62 -13.85
N ALA A 121 23.61 -20.80 -14.48
CA ALA A 121 24.26 -22.00 -13.99
C ALA A 121 25.76 -21.76 -13.77
N GLY A 122 26.46 -21.16 -14.76
CA GLY A 122 27.88 -20.81 -14.64
C GLY A 122 28.15 -19.77 -13.55
N SER A 123 27.31 -18.72 -13.45
CA SER A 123 27.54 -17.64 -12.47
C SER A 123 27.25 -18.04 -11.02
N LEU A 124 26.39 -19.03 -10.81
CA LEU A 124 26.03 -19.52 -9.50
C LEU A 124 26.69 -20.88 -9.13
N HIS A 125 27.54 -21.39 -10.03
CA HIS A 125 28.18 -22.72 -9.88
C HIS A 125 27.15 -23.85 -9.66
N LEU A 126 26.04 -23.82 -10.41
CA LEU A 126 24.96 -24.80 -10.37
C LEU A 126 24.82 -25.50 -11.72
N SER A 127 24.18 -26.67 -11.74
CA SER A 127 23.77 -27.30 -13.00
C SER A 127 22.48 -26.66 -13.53
N GLU A 128 22.23 -26.71 -14.84
CA GLU A 128 20.99 -26.23 -15.43
C GLU A 128 19.76 -26.97 -14.89
N SER A 129 19.90 -28.26 -14.56
CA SER A 129 18.82 -29.05 -13.95
C SER A 129 18.43 -28.53 -12.56
N VAL A 130 19.38 -28.03 -11.78
CA VAL A 130 19.12 -27.36 -10.50
C VAL A 130 18.42 -26.02 -10.74
N ILE A 131 18.84 -25.25 -11.74
CA ILE A 131 18.17 -24.00 -12.11
C ILE A 131 16.72 -24.28 -12.51
N ASP A 132 16.44 -25.32 -13.30
CA ASP A 132 15.08 -25.67 -13.69
C ASP A 132 14.20 -26.11 -12.50
N ALA A 133 14.76 -26.85 -11.57
CA ALA A 133 14.05 -27.26 -10.35
C ALA A 133 13.74 -26.05 -9.47
N GLU A 134 14.71 -25.18 -9.24
CA GLU A 134 14.49 -23.96 -8.44
C GLU A 134 13.53 -22.99 -9.15
N MET A 135 13.57 -22.88 -10.48
CA MET A 135 12.60 -22.07 -11.21
C MET A 135 11.17 -22.56 -11.03
N LYS A 136 10.93 -23.87 -10.95
CA LYS A 136 9.61 -24.43 -10.62
C LYS A 136 9.16 -23.99 -9.22
N ASN A 137 10.07 -24.03 -8.25
CA ASN A 137 9.78 -23.58 -6.89
C ASN A 137 9.54 -22.06 -6.84
N ILE A 138 10.35 -21.27 -7.54
CA ILE A 138 10.17 -19.83 -7.69
C ILE A 138 8.81 -19.51 -8.31
N HIS A 139 8.43 -20.22 -9.38
CA HIS A 139 7.09 -20.09 -9.98
C HIS A 139 5.98 -20.40 -8.99
N LEU A 140 6.14 -21.43 -8.18
CA LEU A 140 5.16 -21.80 -7.15
C LEU A 140 5.06 -20.72 -6.05
N ILE A 141 6.22 -20.27 -5.54
CA ILE A 141 6.30 -19.27 -4.46
C ILE A 141 5.78 -17.91 -4.93
N LEU A 142 6.20 -17.46 -6.12
CA LEU A 142 5.76 -16.19 -6.70
C LEU A 142 4.39 -16.28 -7.39
N GLY A 143 3.83 -17.49 -7.48
CA GLY A 143 2.57 -17.75 -8.20
C GLY A 143 2.65 -17.33 -9.67
N THR A 144 3.76 -17.59 -10.37
CA THR A 144 4.02 -17.21 -11.77
C THR A 144 3.88 -18.39 -12.71
N GLY A 145 3.47 -18.15 -13.96
CA GLY A 145 3.34 -19.20 -14.98
C GLY A 145 4.54 -19.27 -15.95
N ASN A 146 5.38 -18.23 -15.96
CA ASN A 146 6.52 -18.14 -16.89
C ASN A 146 7.63 -17.22 -16.36
N ALA A 147 8.82 -17.35 -16.94
CA ALA A 147 9.99 -16.56 -16.53
C ALA A 147 9.79 -15.04 -16.69
N ALA A 148 9.00 -14.63 -17.66
CA ALA A 148 8.71 -13.22 -17.89
C ALA A 148 7.90 -12.58 -16.74
N GLU A 149 7.03 -13.35 -16.10
CA GLU A 149 6.32 -12.91 -14.90
C GLU A 149 7.26 -12.81 -13.69
N VAL A 150 8.24 -13.73 -13.56
CA VAL A 150 9.29 -13.64 -12.55
C VAL A 150 10.11 -12.36 -12.76
N VAL A 151 10.52 -12.07 -14.01
CA VAL A 151 11.20 -10.82 -14.37
C VAL A 151 10.39 -9.61 -13.89
N ARG A 152 9.11 -9.55 -14.20
CA ARG A 152 8.26 -8.43 -13.83
C ARG A 152 8.16 -8.24 -12.30
N ILE A 153 7.94 -9.33 -11.55
CA ILE A 153 7.81 -9.26 -10.11
C ILE A 153 9.12 -8.86 -9.45
N VAL A 154 10.21 -9.50 -9.85
CA VAL A 154 11.53 -9.23 -9.25
C VAL A 154 12.03 -7.85 -9.66
N SER A 155 11.83 -7.44 -10.91
CA SER A 155 12.16 -6.08 -11.34
C SER A 155 11.36 -5.04 -10.56
N ALA A 156 10.03 -5.16 -10.51
CA ALA A 156 9.18 -4.24 -9.74
C ALA A 156 9.58 -4.17 -8.25
N ALA A 157 10.15 -5.22 -7.70
CA ALA A 157 10.61 -5.28 -6.34
C ALA A 157 12.05 -4.76 -6.17
N LEU A 158 12.92 -4.91 -7.18
CA LEU A 158 14.26 -4.30 -7.23
C LEU A 158 14.21 -2.79 -7.45
N GLU A 159 13.13 -2.29 -8.04
CA GLU A 159 12.85 -0.89 -8.29
C GLU A 159 12.42 -0.09 -7.05
N HIS A 160 12.27 -0.75 -5.90
CA HIS A 160 12.10 -0.02 -4.66
C HIS A 160 13.44 0.62 -4.30
N PRO A 161 13.57 1.95 -4.42
CA PRO A 161 14.66 2.64 -3.76
C PRO A 161 14.62 2.24 -2.28
N SER A 162 15.80 2.19 -1.65
CA SER A 162 15.86 2.09 -0.21
C SER A 162 14.87 3.09 0.36
N VAL A 163 14.13 2.72 1.38
CA VAL A 163 13.12 3.58 2.04
C VAL A 163 13.70 4.95 2.42
N ASP A 164 15.04 5.09 2.39
CA ASP A 164 15.78 6.32 2.63
C ASP A 164 15.73 7.35 1.47
N ALA A 165 15.28 6.98 0.28
CA ALA A 165 15.37 7.80 -0.94
C ALA A 165 14.02 8.21 -1.56
N GLU A 166 12.87 7.71 -1.10
CA GLU A 166 11.57 8.10 -1.67
C GLU A 166 10.95 9.30 -0.93
N PRO A 167 10.75 10.42 -1.63
CA PRO A 167 9.80 11.43 -1.18
C PRO A 167 8.40 10.83 -1.30
N GLU A 168 7.81 10.44 -0.18
CA GLU A 168 6.66 9.55 -0.20
C GLU A 168 5.32 10.25 0.00
N ILE A 169 5.33 11.44 0.53
CA ILE A 169 4.13 12.12 1.01
C ILE A 169 4.18 13.60 0.70
N THR A 170 3.12 14.07 0.07
CA THR A 170 2.94 15.49 -0.22
C THR A 170 2.58 16.24 1.07
N THR A 171 3.31 17.28 1.41
CA THR A 171 2.93 18.26 2.45
C THR A 171 1.63 18.96 2.09
N LEU A 172 1.10 19.75 3.02
CA LEU A 172 -0.07 20.62 2.77
C LEU A 172 0.12 21.58 1.59
N ASP A 173 1.37 21.94 1.30
CA ASP A 173 1.75 22.90 0.25
C ASP A 173 2.16 22.19 -1.07
N GLY A 174 1.98 20.88 -1.15
CA GLY A 174 2.32 20.13 -2.35
C GLY A 174 3.77 19.65 -2.44
N HIS A 175 4.61 19.91 -1.43
CA HIS A 175 5.97 19.39 -1.36
C HIS A 175 6.02 17.94 -0.94
N MET A 176 6.99 17.19 -1.42
CA MET A 176 7.20 15.80 -1.03
C MET A 176 7.95 15.72 0.30
N LEU A 177 7.41 14.98 1.27
CA LEU A 177 8.13 14.67 2.51
C LEU A 177 8.94 13.39 2.33
N PRO A 178 10.22 13.40 2.75
CA PRO A 178 10.95 12.15 2.89
C PRO A 178 10.29 11.28 3.94
N ALA A 179 10.29 9.97 3.71
CA ALA A 179 9.88 9.00 4.71
C ALA A 179 10.88 9.04 5.87
N ALA A 180 10.41 9.29 7.07
CA ALA A 180 11.21 9.16 8.28
C ALA A 180 11.13 7.71 8.79
N ALA A 181 12.22 7.25 9.43
CA ALA A 181 12.23 5.94 10.05
C ALA A 181 13.11 5.94 11.31
N ILE A 182 12.78 5.04 12.23
CA ILE A 182 13.64 4.68 13.36
C ILE A 182 14.02 3.21 13.27
N ASP A 183 15.14 2.83 13.85
CA ASP A 183 15.45 1.44 14.16
C ASP A 183 14.98 1.14 15.60
N HIS A 184 14.24 0.05 15.78
CA HIS A 184 13.81 -0.42 17.08
C HIS A 184 13.90 -1.93 17.13
N GLY A 185 14.84 -2.44 17.94
CA GLY A 185 15.06 -3.88 18.09
C GLY A 185 15.51 -4.56 16.79
N GLY A 186 16.30 -3.89 15.97
CA GLY A 186 16.79 -4.39 14.67
C GLY A 186 15.72 -4.41 13.58
N ARG A 187 14.61 -3.72 13.79
CA ARG A 187 13.54 -3.53 12.81
C ARG A 187 13.41 -2.05 12.45
N ARG A 188 13.26 -1.78 11.18
CA ARG A 188 12.93 -0.45 10.68
C ARG A 188 11.44 -0.18 10.91
N ILE A 189 11.12 0.99 11.47
CA ILE A 189 9.75 1.48 11.65
C ILE A 189 9.62 2.80 10.89
N ALA A 190 8.80 2.80 9.84
CA ALA A 190 8.59 3.96 9.00
C ALA A 190 7.40 4.79 9.48
N TYR A 191 7.58 6.11 9.53
CA TYR A 191 6.54 7.06 9.90
C TYR A 191 6.63 8.32 9.05
N SER A 192 5.60 9.15 9.12
CA SER A 192 5.54 10.46 8.50
C SER A 192 5.03 11.48 9.50
N ASP A 193 5.68 12.64 9.51
CA ASP A 193 5.36 13.77 10.36
C ASP A 193 4.97 14.95 9.47
N TYR A 194 3.69 15.29 9.48
CA TYR A 194 3.14 16.38 8.67
C TYR A 194 3.24 17.74 9.38
N GLY A 195 3.76 17.77 10.62
CA GLY A 195 3.88 18.98 11.41
C GLY A 195 2.51 19.59 11.82
N PRO A 196 2.51 20.83 12.29
CA PRO A 196 3.67 21.59 12.77
C PRO A 196 4.27 20.99 14.05
N ALA A 197 5.58 21.11 14.25
CA ALA A 197 6.31 20.48 15.38
C ALA A 197 5.78 20.88 16.78
N GLY A 198 5.27 22.09 16.92
CA GLY A 198 4.68 22.60 18.17
C GLY A 198 3.19 22.24 18.35
N GLY A 199 2.58 21.55 17.39
CA GLY A 199 1.18 21.15 17.48
C GLY A 199 0.94 20.03 18.46
N LYS A 200 -0.33 19.84 18.88
CA LYS A 200 -0.74 18.70 19.72
C LYS A 200 -0.63 17.40 18.91
N PRO A 201 0.13 16.39 19.37
CA PRO A 201 0.33 15.18 18.58
C PRO A 201 -0.97 14.40 18.35
N VAL A 202 -1.25 14.05 17.09
CA VAL A 202 -2.31 13.14 16.70
C VAL A 202 -1.74 12.09 15.75
N LEU A 203 -1.94 10.82 16.07
CA LEU A 203 -1.54 9.70 15.23
C LEU A 203 -2.72 9.18 14.41
N ILE A 204 -2.53 9.04 13.11
CA ILE A 204 -3.50 8.40 12.23
C ILE A 204 -3.04 6.97 11.94
N LEU A 205 -3.81 5.99 12.43
CA LEU A 205 -3.63 4.58 12.10
C LEU A 205 -4.36 4.25 10.80
N HIS A 206 -3.64 3.63 9.87
CA HIS A 206 -4.15 3.24 8.57
C HIS A 206 -5.03 1.98 8.61
N SER A 207 -5.90 1.82 7.60
CA SER A 207 -6.70 0.61 7.42
C SER A 207 -5.86 -0.54 6.82
N THR A 208 -6.49 -1.72 6.70
CA THR A 208 -5.83 -2.98 6.34
C THR A 208 -5.13 -2.97 4.97
N ILE A 209 -5.67 -2.25 3.97
CA ILE A 209 -5.11 -2.23 2.61
C ILE A 209 -4.35 -0.93 2.28
N THR A 210 -4.20 -0.05 3.26
CA THR A 210 -3.50 1.23 3.10
C THR A 210 -2.19 1.24 3.89
N ALA A 211 -1.40 2.30 3.70
CA ALA A 211 -0.18 2.57 4.44
C ALA A 211 -0.31 3.94 5.16
N ARG A 212 0.81 4.48 5.67
CA ARG A 212 0.90 5.74 6.42
C ARG A 212 0.57 7.01 5.62
N ALA A 213 -0.17 6.88 4.51
CA ALA A 213 -0.64 8.01 3.70
C ALA A 213 -2.08 8.36 4.06
N PRO A 214 -2.32 9.23 5.04
CA PRO A 214 -3.67 9.64 5.41
C PRO A 214 -4.31 10.53 4.33
N PRO A 215 -5.64 10.72 4.37
CA PRO A 215 -6.33 11.66 3.49
C PRO A 215 -5.74 13.08 3.63
N THR A 216 -5.36 13.69 2.53
CA THR A 216 -4.76 15.05 2.54
C THR A 216 -5.67 16.07 3.19
N ARG A 217 -6.99 15.99 2.93
CA ARG A 217 -7.98 16.90 3.57
C ARG A 217 -8.02 16.73 5.08
N LEU A 218 -7.97 15.49 5.58
CA LEU A 218 -7.96 15.23 7.02
C LEU A 218 -6.71 15.81 7.68
N VAL A 219 -5.55 15.65 7.05
CA VAL A 219 -4.30 16.25 7.54
C VAL A 219 -4.42 17.78 7.62
N ARG A 220 -4.94 18.42 6.56
CA ARG A 220 -5.14 19.89 6.54
C ARG A 220 -6.09 20.36 7.65
N VAL A 221 -7.20 19.66 7.82
CA VAL A 221 -8.21 20.01 8.83
C VAL A 221 -7.67 19.86 10.24
N LEU A 222 -6.91 18.80 10.52
CA LEU A 222 -6.26 18.60 11.82
C LEU A 222 -5.16 19.63 12.06
N ALA A 223 -4.31 19.90 11.08
CA ALA A 223 -3.25 20.90 11.19
C ALA A 223 -3.82 22.30 11.42
N ALA A 224 -4.90 22.69 10.72
CA ALA A 224 -5.60 23.95 10.93
C ALA A 224 -6.19 24.10 12.34
N ARG A 225 -6.45 22.99 13.04
CA ARG A 225 -6.88 22.94 14.45
C ARG A 225 -5.72 22.83 15.46
N GLY A 226 -4.47 23.02 14.99
CA GLY A 226 -3.28 23.03 15.84
C GLY A 226 -2.72 21.65 16.18
N PHE A 227 -3.11 20.60 15.46
CA PHE A 227 -2.53 19.27 15.65
C PHE A 227 -1.23 19.09 14.85
N ARG A 228 -0.26 18.38 15.45
CA ARG A 228 0.88 17.77 14.77
C ARG A 228 0.46 16.40 14.29
N VAL A 229 0.25 16.24 13.00
CA VAL A 229 -0.28 15.00 12.43
C VAL A 229 0.84 14.02 12.13
N LEU A 230 0.75 12.84 12.71
CA LEU A 230 1.66 11.72 12.52
C LEU A 230 0.92 10.56 11.85
N ALA A 231 1.63 9.80 11.05
CA ALA A 231 1.15 8.52 10.52
C ALA A 231 2.29 7.50 10.56
N ILE A 232 1.98 6.24 10.85
CA ILE A 232 2.95 5.15 10.97
C ILE A 232 2.49 3.98 10.12
N ASP A 233 3.44 3.28 9.49
CA ASP A 233 3.19 1.97 8.91
C ASP A 233 3.23 0.91 9.99
N ARG A 234 2.17 0.12 10.11
CA ARG A 234 2.15 -1.04 11.01
C ARG A 234 3.10 -2.13 10.50
N PRO A 235 3.56 -3.08 11.35
CA PRO A 235 4.46 -4.14 10.95
C PRO A 235 4.05 -4.86 9.66
N GLY A 236 4.97 -4.96 8.71
CA GLY A 236 4.73 -5.61 7.41
C GLY A 236 3.87 -4.83 6.43
N PHE A 237 3.60 -3.54 6.71
CA PHE A 237 2.99 -2.58 5.78
C PHE A 237 4.00 -1.52 5.37
N GLY A 238 3.81 -0.95 4.19
CA GLY A 238 4.58 0.17 3.70
C GLY A 238 6.08 0.01 3.89
N GLY A 239 6.73 0.95 4.58
CA GLY A 239 8.16 0.95 4.85
C GLY A 239 8.56 0.33 6.19
N THR A 240 7.63 -0.26 6.96
CA THR A 240 7.92 -0.91 8.24
C THR A 240 8.19 -2.40 8.04
N ASP A 241 9.27 -2.88 8.64
CA ASP A 241 9.64 -4.29 8.58
C ASP A 241 8.58 -5.19 9.23
N PRO A 242 8.41 -6.43 8.74
CA PRO A 242 7.53 -7.40 9.37
C PRO A 242 7.92 -7.66 10.83
N ALA A 243 6.96 -7.97 11.67
CA ALA A 243 7.23 -8.47 13.01
C ALA A 243 7.91 -9.85 12.95
N ALA A 244 8.84 -10.11 13.85
CA ALA A 244 9.46 -11.43 13.99
C ALA A 244 8.46 -12.45 14.54
N ASP A 245 7.55 -12.01 15.41
CA ASP A 245 6.50 -12.84 16.02
C ASP A 245 5.12 -12.24 15.75
N TRP A 246 4.22 -13.06 15.25
CA TRP A 246 2.82 -12.73 14.96
C TRP A 246 1.83 -13.43 15.90
N SER A 247 2.31 -14.03 16.97
CA SER A 247 1.46 -14.72 17.99
C SER A 247 0.48 -13.75 18.66
N SER A 248 0.83 -12.45 18.72
CA SER A 248 -0.03 -11.37 19.16
C SER A 248 -0.08 -10.28 18.08
N LEU A 249 -1.12 -10.31 17.25
CA LEU A 249 -1.23 -9.56 16.00
C LEU A 249 -0.88 -8.07 16.11
N TYR A 250 -1.40 -7.37 17.11
CA TYR A 250 -1.23 -5.92 17.24
C TYR A 250 -0.23 -5.48 18.33
N ARG A 251 0.37 -6.44 19.05
CA ARG A 251 1.40 -6.12 20.04
C ARG A 251 2.62 -5.43 19.40
N PRO A 252 3.22 -5.99 18.33
CA PRO A 252 4.34 -5.30 17.66
C PRO A 252 3.95 -3.92 17.14
N ALA A 253 2.73 -3.75 16.59
CA ALA A 253 2.25 -2.46 16.14
C ALA A 253 2.13 -1.44 17.29
N SER A 254 1.69 -1.88 18.46
CA SER A 254 1.59 -1.04 19.66
C SER A 254 2.97 -0.60 20.15
N ASP A 255 3.93 -1.53 20.19
CA ASP A 255 5.30 -1.26 20.61
C ASP A 255 6.02 -0.32 19.62
N ASP A 256 5.78 -0.49 18.31
CA ASP A 256 6.30 0.38 17.26
C ASP A 256 5.79 1.83 17.42
N VAL A 257 4.49 2.01 17.72
CA VAL A 257 3.92 3.34 18.00
C VAL A 257 4.60 3.96 19.21
N ALA A 258 4.74 3.22 20.31
CA ALA A 258 5.39 3.72 21.51
C ALA A 258 6.86 4.09 21.26
N ALA A 259 7.59 3.30 20.48
CA ALA A 259 8.97 3.57 20.11
C ALA A 259 9.11 4.87 19.26
N VAL A 260 8.23 5.07 18.28
CA VAL A 260 8.20 6.30 17.47
C VAL A 260 7.87 7.51 18.36
N CYS A 261 6.86 7.40 19.22
CA CYS A 261 6.53 8.48 20.16
C CYS A 261 7.70 8.83 21.08
N ALA A 262 8.38 7.83 21.64
CA ALA A 262 9.56 8.03 22.48
C ALA A 262 10.71 8.71 21.70
N ALA A 263 10.99 8.29 20.48
CA ALA A 263 12.01 8.89 19.62
C ALA A 263 11.71 10.36 19.27
N LEU A 264 10.42 10.72 19.19
CA LEU A 264 9.97 12.08 18.92
C LEU A 264 9.73 12.93 20.19
N GLY A 265 9.99 12.38 21.38
CA GLY A 265 9.76 13.06 22.66
C GLY A 265 8.28 13.29 22.98
N ILE A 266 7.39 12.43 22.47
CA ILE A 266 5.94 12.54 22.63
C ILE A 266 5.49 11.63 23.78
N ALA A 267 4.96 12.22 24.85
CA ALA A 267 4.44 11.49 26.01
C ALA A 267 2.97 11.03 25.84
N HIS A 268 2.18 11.83 25.12
CA HIS A 268 0.75 11.54 24.90
C HIS A 268 0.36 11.85 23.47
N ILE A 269 -0.53 11.03 22.89
CA ILE A 269 -1.10 11.23 21.56
C ILE A 269 -2.62 11.20 21.60
N ASP A 270 -3.24 11.98 20.74
CA ASP A 270 -4.58 11.71 20.28
C ASP A 270 -4.53 10.69 19.11
N LEU A 271 -5.59 9.92 18.90
CA LEU A 271 -5.60 8.82 17.94
C LEU A 271 -6.79 8.92 17.00
N VAL A 272 -6.54 8.76 15.71
CA VAL A 272 -7.57 8.53 14.69
C VAL A 272 -7.29 7.19 14.03
N ALA A 273 -8.16 6.19 14.27
CA ALA A 273 -8.03 4.87 13.67
C ALA A 273 -9.06 4.68 12.56
N ARG A 274 -8.58 4.56 11.31
CA ARG A 274 -9.43 4.34 10.13
C ARG A 274 -9.57 2.84 9.88
N GLY A 275 -10.73 2.25 10.21
CA GLY A 275 -10.98 0.81 10.07
C GLY A 275 -10.19 -0.09 11.03
N SER A 276 -9.08 0.37 11.58
CA SER A 276 -8.15 -0.39 12.43
C SER A 276 -8.47 -0.29 13.94
N GLY A 277 -9.73 -0.43 14.30
CA GLY A 277 -10.19 -0.31 15.70
C GLY A 277 -9.49 -1.27 16.66
N GLN A 278 -9.24 -2.53 16.23
CA GLN A 278 -8.55 -3.52 17.04
C GLN A 278 -7.11 -3.09 17.37
N ALA A 279 -6.38 -2.54 16.40
CA ALA A 279 -5.03 -2.02 16.63
C ALA A 279 -5.03 -0.86 17.62
N ALA A 280 -6.03 0.03 17.54
CA ALA A 280 -6.18 1.15 18.45
C ALA A 280 -6.46 0.69 19.89
N VAL A 281 -7.36 -0.27 20.07
CA VAL A 281 -7.70 -0.84 21.38
C VAL A 281 -6.52 -1.58 21.98
N CYS A 282 -5.79 -2.40 21.19
CA CYS A 282 -4.57 -3.07 21.65
C CYS A 282 -3.47 -2.07 22.07
N LEU A 283 -3.32 -0.95 21.34
CA LEU A 283 -2.41 0.12 21.71
C LEU A 283 -2.76 0.72 23.06
N ALA A 284 -4.04 1.06 23.29
CA ALA A 284 -4.48 1.64 24.54
C ALA A 284 -4.40 0.67 25.73
N HIS A 285 -4.61 -0.63 25.51
CA HIS A 285 -4.38 -1.65 26.56
C HIS A 285 -2.92 -1.74 26.95
N ARG A 286 -2.03 -1.72 25.96
CA ARG A 286 -0.61 -1.95 26.18
C ARG A 286 0.12 -0.71 26.71
N HIS A 287 -0.31 0.46 26.25
CA HIS A 287 0.26 1.74 26.62
C HIS A 287 -0.85 2.71 27.06
N PRO A 288 -1.46 2.48 28.24
CA PRO A 288 -2.67 3.20 28.67
C PRO A 288 -2.42 4.70 28.88
N ASP A 289 -1.18 5.08 29.23
CA ASP A 289 -0.82 6.49 29.45
C ASP A 289 -0.48 7.22 28.14
N LEU A 290 -0.27 6.49 27.05
CA LEU A 290 0.11 7.10 25.77
C LEU A 290 -1.08 7.69 25.03
N VAL A 291 -2.24 6.99 25.03
CA VAL A 291 -3.44 7.40 24.29
C VAL A 291 -4.35 8.26 25.16
N ALA A 292 -4.41 9.56 24.86
CA ALA A 292 -5.26 10.49 25.60
C ALA A 292 -6.72 10.47 25.14
N ARG A 293 -6.93 10.53 23.82
CA ARG A 293 -8.24 10.51 23.16
C ARG A 293 -8.18 9.69 21.88
N ALA A 294 -9.29 9.07 21.51
CA ALA A 294 -9.34 8.28 20.29
C ALA A 294 -10.67 8.40 19.53
N VAL A 295 -10.57 8.51 18.22
CA VAL A 295 -11.70 8.42 17.30
C VAL A 295 -11.53 7.20 16.40
N LEU A 296 -12.50 6.30 16.46
CA LEU A 296 -12.60 5.17 15.54
C LEU A 296 -13.53 5.55 14.38
N VAL A 297 -12.96 5.57 13.18
CA VAL A 297 -13.69 5.90 11.95
C VAL A 297 -13.99 4.61 11.19
N ASN A 298 -15.27 4.27 11.06
CA ASN A 298 -15.73 3.03 10.45
C ASN A 298 -14.97 1.81 10.99
N PRO A 299 -14.92 1.58 12.30
CA PRO A 299 -14.10 0.51 12.87
C PRO A 299 -14.61 -0.85 12.42
N THR A 300 -13.74 -1.61 11.77
CA THR A 300 -14.03 -2.96 11.30
C THR A 300 -14.28 -3.91 12.48
N PRO A 301 -15.42 -4.64 12.56
CA PRO A 301 -15.61 -5.69 13.54
C PRO A 301 -14.77 -6.93 13.19
N ALA A 302 -14.69 -7.91 14.09
CA ALA A 302 -14.09 -9.21 13.75
C ALA A 302 -14.87 -9.91 12.62
N ILE A 303 -14.18 -10.75 11.85
CA ILE A 303 -14.70 -11.31 10.59
C ILE A 303 -16.00 -12.13 10.77
N ASP A 304 -16.21 -12.75 11.95
CA ASP A 304 -17.41 -13.54 12.24
C ASP A 304 -18.69 -12.71 12.33
N HIS A 305 -18.56 -11.39 12.38
CA HIS A 305 -19.67 -10.44 12.42
C HIS A 305 -20.01 -9.86 11.04
N THR A 306 -19.41 -10.36 9.96
CA THR A 306 -19.68 -9.90 8.60
C THR A 306 -20.87 -10.62 7.97
N PRO A 307 -21.95 -9.91 7.55
CA PRO A 307 -23.10 -10.54 6.90
C PRO A 307 -22.76 -11.27 5.60
N HIS A 308 -21.73 -10.80 4.88
CA HIS A 308 -21.31 -11.35 3.57
C HIS A 308 -20.53 -12.66 3.67
N ASP A 309 -20.10 -13.08 4.86
CA ASP A 309 -19.32 -14.30 5.06
C ASP A 309 -20.18 -15.47 5.58
N ARG A 310 -21.50 -15.34 5.50
CA ARG A 310 -22.46 -16.41 5.87
C ARG A 310 -22.69 -17.36 4.68
N GLY A 311 -22.93 -18.64 4.99
CA GLY A 311 -23.21 -19.68 4.00
C GLY A 311 -21.98 -20.44 3.51
N PRO A 312 -22.15 -21.37 2.55
CA PRO A 312 -21.07 -22.26 2.08
C PRO A 312 -19.87 -21.50 1.50
N LEU A 313 -20.12 -20.42 0.77
CA LEU A 313 -19.08 -19.55 0.20
C LEU A 313 -18.28 -18.81 1.30
N GLY A 314 -18.95 -18.38 2.36
CA GLY A 314 -18.29 -17.76 3.49
C GLY A 314 -17.39 -18.73 4.26
N ILE A 315 -17.81 -20.00 4.41
CA ILE A 315 -16.99 -21.05 5.02
C ILE A 315 -15.76 -21.34 4.17
N VAL A 316 -15.92 -21.44 2.85
CA VAL A 316 -14.80 -21.62 1.91
C VAL A 316 -13.86 -20.43 1.99
N LYS A 317 -14.37 -19.21 1.94
CA LYS A 317 -13.58 -17.97 2.04
C LYS A 317 -12.78 -17.92 3.35
N ARG A 318 -13.39 -18.26 4.50
CA ARG A 318 -12.69 -18.32 5.79
C ARG A 318 -11.59 -19.38 5.80
N ARG A 319 -11.85 -20.59 5.28
CA ARG A 319 -10.83 -21.64 5.18
C ARG A 319 -9.66 -21.26 4.29
N PHE A 320 -9.94 -20.59 3.17
CA PHE A 320 -8.88 -20.05 2.31
C PHE A 320 -8.16 -18.89 2.98
N ALA A 321 -8.90 -17.98 3.63
CA ALA A 321 -8.32 -16.84 4.35
C ALA A 321 -7.47 -17.28 5.57
N ALA A 322 -7.74 -18.42 6.17
CA ALA A 322 -6.91 -18.99 7.22
C ALA A 322 -5.54 -19.51 6.72
N ASN A 323 -5.37 -19.67 5.39
CA ASN A 323 -4.11 -20.10 4.81
C ASN A 323 -3.32 -18.89 4.26
N PRO A 324 -2.25 -18.46 4.96
CA PRO A 324 -1.45 -17.29 4.54
C PRO A 324 -0.91 -17.40 3.12
N ALA A 325 -0.49 -18.59 2.69
CA ALA A 325 0.04 -18.81 1.35
C ALA A 325 -1.00 -18.57 0.26
N VAL A 326 -2.27 -18.94 0.51
CA VAL A 326 -3.37 -18.70 -0.44
C VAL A 326 -3.72 -17.22 -0.51
N ILE A 327 -3.79 -16.53 0.63
CA ILE A 327 -4.01 -15.07 0.66
C ILE A 327 -2.90 -14.38 -0.09
N GLU A 328 -1.66 -14.73 0.21
CA GLU A 328 -0.48 -14.14 -0.42
C GLU A 328 -0.47 -14.37 -1.93
N LEU A 329 -0.75 -15.59 -2.39
CA LEU A 329 -0.87 -15.92 -3.80
C LEU A 329 -1.96 -15.11 -4.50
N MET A 330 -3.12 -14.99 -3.88
CA MET A 330 -4.25 -14.21 -4.42
C MET A 330 -3.89 -12.73 -4.55
N ILE A 331 -3.35 -12.12 -3.50
CA ILE A 331 -2.99 -10.70 -3.49
C ILE A 331 -1.83 -10.43 -4.45
N ARG A 332 -0.82 -11.28 -4.50
CA ARG A 332 0.27 -11.15 -5.48
C ARG A 332 -0.24 -11.27 -6.92
N THR A 333 -1.23 -12.13 -7.14
CA THR A 333 -1.89 -12.22 -8.46
C THR A 333 -2.61 -10.93 -8.82
N LEU A 334 -3.34 -10.34 -7.87
CA LEU A 334 -4.00 -9.05 -8.08
C LEU A 334 -2.98 -7.92 -8.28
N ALA A 335 -1.91 -7.88 -7.50
CA ALA A 335 -0.84 -6.89 -7.61
C ALA A 335 -0.15 -6.89 -8.99
N ARG A 336 -0.08 -8.05 -9.68
CA ARG A 336 0.47 -8.13 -11.05
C ARG A 336 -0.28 -7.28 -12.06
N PHE A 337 -1.54 -7.06 -11.82
CA PHE A 337 -2.43 -6.31 -12.71
C PHE A 337 -2.74 -4.92 -12.17
N ALA A 338 -2.12 -4.53 -11.06
CA ALA A 338 -2.34 -3.24 -10.43
C ALA A 338 -1.68 -2.13 -11.25
N THR A 339 -2.48 -1.46 -12.08
CA THR A 339 -2.17 -0.15 -12.65
C THR A 339 -3.07 0.90 -12.00
N ALA A 340 -2.70 2.17 -12.04
CA ALA A 340 -3.54 3.24 -11.50
C ALA A 340 -4.97 3.19 -12.07
N THR A 341 -5.11 2.96 -13.37
CA THR A 341 -6.41 2.82 -14.04
C THR A 341 -7.20 1.63 -13.49
N ARG A 342 -6.59 0.44 -13.41
CA ARG A 342 -7.26 -0.76 -12.90
C ARG A 342 -7.61 -0.66 -11.43
N MET A 343 -6.77 -0.01 -10.64
CA MET A 343 -7.05 0.25 -9.23
C MET A 343 -8.23 1.22 -9.09
N ARG A 344 -8.27 2.29 -9.91
CA ARG A 344 -9.42 3.20 -9.97
C ARG A 344 -10.69 2.48 -10.40
N ASP A 345 -10.66 1.70 -11.48
CA ASP A 345 -11.81 0.93 -11.96
C ASP A 345 -12.26 -0.11 -10.93
N GLY A 346 -11.31 -0.73 -10.23
CA GLY A 346 -11.58 -1.65 -9.13
C GLY A 346 -12.26 -0.95 -7.96
N MET A 347 -11.80 0.24 -7.61
CA MET A 347 -12.38 1.10 -6.59
C MET A 347 -13.82 1.49 -6.93
N ILE A 348 -14.07 1.98 -8.15
CA ILE A 348 -15.41 2.33 -8.64
C ILE A 348 -16.34 1.11 -8.56
N ARG A 349 -15.90 -0.06 -9.03
CA ARG A 349 -16.69 -1.28 -8.94
C ARG A 349 -16.98 -1.71 -7.49
N SER A 350 -16.02 -1.53 -6.60
CA SER A 350 -16.18 -1.90 -5.19
C SER A 350 -17.18 -1.00 -4.46
N TYR A 351 -17.31 0.26 -4.86
CA TYR A 351 -18.18 1.24 -4.19
C TYR A 351 -19.54 1.44 -4.87
N ARG A 352 -19.88 0.64 -5.89
CA ARG A 352 -21.16 0.78 -6.61
C ARG A 352 -22.40 0.72 -5.70
N ASP A 353 -22.31 0.01 -4.57
CA ASP A 353 -23.40 -0.16 -3.61
C ASP A 353 -23.32 0.88 -2.45
N SER A 354 -22.39 1.84 -2.53
CA SER A 354 -22.24 2.97 -1.62
C SER A 354 -22.29 4.28 -2.42
N PRO A 355 -23.45 4.90 -2.61
CA PRO A 355 -23.57 6.13 -3.40
C PRO A 355 -22.58 7.24 -3.04
N PRO A 356 -22.33 7.56 -1.75
CA PRO A 356 -21.37 8.59 -1.39
C PRO A 356 -19.91 8.22 -1.75
N ASP A 357 -19.51 6.97 -1.58
CA ASP A 357 -18.15 6.54 -1.94
C ASP A 357 -17.97 6.46 -3.46
N LEU A 358 -19.01 6.07 -4.20
CA LEU A 358 -19.01 6.06 -5.66
C LEU A 358 -18.86 7.48 -6.21
N ALA A 359 -19.62 8.44 -5.68
CA ALA A 359 -19.52 9.84 -6.08
C ALA A 359 -18.11 10.42 -5.84
N LEU A 360 -17.46 10.05 -4.73
CA LEU A 360 -16.06 10.38 -4.48
C LEU A 360 -15.13 9.77 -5.52
N ALA A 361 -15.28 8.47 -5.81
CA ALA A 361 -14.41 7.74 -6.72
C ALA A 361 -14.52 8.26 -8.18
N GLU A 362 -15.67 8.73 -8.58
CA GLU A 362 -15.93 9.25 -9.92
C GLU A 362 -15.60 10.74 -10.04
N GLY A 363 -15.90 11.54 -9.02
CA GLY A 363 -15.95 13.00 -9.10
C GLY A 363 -14.83 13.75 -8.35
N ASP A 364 -14.05 13.10 -7.47
CA ASP A 364 -13.03 13.75 -6.64
C ASP A 364 -11.61 13.32 -7.00
N PRO A 365 -10.87 14.10 -7.83
CA PRO A 365 -9.49 13.77 -8.20
C PRO A 365 -8.54 13.67 -7.00
N GLN A 366 -8.75 14.51 -5.96
CA GLN A 366 -7.91 14.48 -4.76
C GLN A 366 -8.10 13.18 -3.98
N PHE A 367 -9.35 12.71 -3.85
CA PHE A 367 -9.64 11.42 -3.24
C PHE A 367 -8.95 10.28 -4.01
N VAL A 368 -9.07 10.27 -5.35
CA VAL A 368 -8.45 9.24 -6.19
C VAL A 368 -6.93 9.23 -6.01
N ALA A 369 -6.29 10.40 -6.02
CA ALA A 369 -4.85 10.54 -5.81
C ALA A 369 -4.43 10.03 -4.42
N ASP A 370 -5.15 10.44 -3.38
CA ASP A 370 -4.91 10.01 -1.99
C ASP A 370 -5.06 8.49 -1.82
N TYR A 371 -6.11 7.92 -2.42
CA TYR A 371 -6.38 6.49 -2.34
C TYR A 371 -5.30 5.67 -3.06
N LEU A 372 -4.92 6.07 -4.28
CA LEU A 372 -3.85 5.40 -5.05
C LEU A 372 -2.52 5.48 -4.29
N ARG A 373 -2.21 6.63 -3.71
CA ARG A 373 -1.02 6.79 -2.87
C ARG A 373 -1.05 5.86 -1.65
N ALA A 374 -2.17 5.81 -0.93
CA ALA A 374 -2.32 5.01 0.28
C ALA A 374 -2.29 3.49 0.02
N THR A 375 -2.71 3.06 -1.17
CA THR A 375 -2.75 1.64 -1.56
C THR A 375 -1.55 1.21 -2.41
N ARG A 376 -0.64 2.13 -2.72
CA ARG A 376 0.54 1.89 -3.57
C ARG A 376 1.39 0.71 -3.11
N ASP A 377 1.73 0.68 -1.83
CA ASP A 377 2.61 -0.36 -1.29
C ASP A 377 1.92 -1.73 -1.24
N PHE A 378 0.61 -1.73 -1.00
CA PHE A 378 -0.20 -2.94 -1.13
C PHE A 378 -0.18 -3.46 -2.59
N ALA A 379 -0.40 -2.58 -3.55
CA ALA A 379 -0.34 -2.91 -4.98
C ALA A 379 1.06 -3.41 -5.42
N ARG A 380 2.11 -3.03 -4.73
CA ARG A 380 3.49 -3.45 -4.95
C ARG A 380 3.86 -4.75 -4.23
N GLY A 381 2.93 -5.39 -3.53
CA GLY A 381 3.12 -6.67 -2.86
C GLY A 381 3.69 -6.58 -1.44
N ARG A 382 3.75 -5.40 -0.83
CA ARG A 382 4.06 -5.23 0.60
C ARG A 382 2.83 -5.56 1.43
N ILE A 383 2.55 -6.84 1.56
CA ILE A 383 1.27 -7.38 2.05
C ILE A 383 1.40 -8.27 3.28
N ARG A 384 2.61 -8.43 3.83
CA ARG A 384 2.82 -9.38 4.93
C ARG A 384 1.92 -9.06 6.13
N GLY A 385 1.84 -7.80 6.53
CA GLY A 385 0.94 -7.38 7.61
C GLY A 385 -0.53 -7.69 7.31
N TYR A 386 -0.97 -7.46 6.06
CA TYR A 386 -2.32 -7.80 5.62
C TYR A 386 -2.61 -9.30 5.74
N VAL A 387 -1.68 -10.13 5.27
CA VAL A 387 -1.82 -11.60 5.30
C VAL A 387 -1.98 -12.10 6.75
N GLU A 388 -1.18 -11.58 7.67
CA GLU A 388 -1.26 -11.97 9.08
C GLU A 388 -2.54 -11.46 9.76
N GLU A 389 -3.02 -10.26 9.41
CA GLU A 389 -4.32 -9.76 9.88
C GLU A 389 -5.46 -10.65 9.41
N GLN A 390 -5.50 -11.00 8.12
CA GLN A 390 -6.54 -11.89 7.59
C GLN A 390 -6.50 -13.26 8.25
N ARG A 391 -5.30 -13.80 8.49
CA ARG A 391 -5.14 -15.08 9.19
C ARG A 391 -5.69 -15.00 10.61
N ALA A 392 -5.31 -13.98 11.36
CA ALA A 392 -5.75 -13.83 12.75
C ALA A 392 -7.27 -13.67 12.86
N TRP A 393 -7.88 -12.87 11.97
CA TRP A 393 -9.33 -12.70 11.94
C TRP A 393 -10.05 -14.00 11.54
N ALA A 394 -9.50 -14.76 10.59
CA ALA A 394 -10.07 -16.05 10.19
C ALA A 394 -9.97 -17.12 11.29
N THR A 395 -9.04 -16.97 12.22
CA THR A 395 -8.85 -17.87 13.38
C THR A 395 -9.54 -17.37 14.65
N GLY A 396 -10.36 -16.32 14.55
CA GLY A 396 -11.17 -15.82 15.67
C GLY A 396 -10.44 -14.84 16.58
N PHE A 397 -9.48 -14.06 16.06
CA PHE A 397 -8.85 -12.98 16.82
C PHE A 397 -9.91 -11.95 17.25
N ASP A 398 -9.87 -11.58 18.51
CA ASP A 398 -10.71 -10.51 19.08
C ASP A 398 -9.90 -9.66 20.05
N VAL A 399 -10.46 -8.50 20.42
CA VAL A 399 -9.87 -7.59 21.41
C VAL A 399 -10.64 -7.66 22.72
N GLU A 400 -9.90 -7.57 23.82
CA GLU A 400 -10.49 -7.48 25.14
C GLU A 400 -11.16 -6.10 25.33
N PRO A 401 -12.26 -6.03 26.10
CA PRO A 401 -12.90 -4.77 26.46
C PRO A 401 -11.95 -3.83 27.20
N LEU A 402 -11.95 -2.55 26.83
CA LEU A 402 -11.24 -1.51 27.58
C LEU A 402 -12.08 -1.05 28.77
N PRO A 403 -11.53 -0.98 29.98
CA PRO A 403 -12.24 -0.39 31.11
C PRO A 403 -12.51 1.10 30.86
N GLY A 404 -13.71 1.54 31.16
CA GLY A 404 -14.39 2.78 30.76
C GLY A 404 -13.80 4.14 31.17
N LYS A 405 -12.48 4.32 31.12
CA LYS A 405 -11.83 5.63 31.32
C LYS A 405 -11.33 6.28 30.03
N ALA A 406 -11.39 5.59 28.92
CA ALA A 406 -10.88 6.11 27.66
C ALA A 406 -11.85 7.14 27.07
N GLN A 407 -11.32 8.27 26.66
CA GLN A 407 -12.07 9.28 25.90
C GLN A 407 -12.17 8.83 24.44
N TRP A 408 -13.08 7.88 24.19
CA TRP A 408 -13.29 7.28 22.88
C TRP A 408 -14.54 7.82 22.20
N ARG A 409 -14.51 7.90 20.88
CA ARG A 409 -15.67 8.14 20.04
C ARG A 409 -15.67 7.23 18.82
N ILE A 410 -16.85 6.86 18.34
CA ILE A 410 -17.04 6.13 17.09
C ILE A 410 -17.76 7.05 16.11
N VAL A 411 -17.19 7.20 14.90
CA VAL A 411 -17.84 7.87 13.77
C VAL A 411 -18.10 6.82 12.69
N GLN A 412 -19.37 6.59 12.39
CA GLN A 412 -19.83 5.50 11.52
C GLN A 412 -20.63 6.04 10.34
N GLY A 413 -20.19 5.70 9.12
CA GLY A 413 -20.94 5.99 7.90
C GLY A 413 -22.16 5.09 7.73
N ALA A 414 -23.29 5.65 7.34
CA ALA A 414 -24.54 4.90 7.12
C ALA A 414 -24.46 3.97 5.90
N HIS A 415 -23.60 4.32 4.91
CA HIS A 415 -23.38 3.53 3.69
C HIS A 415 -22.09 2.69 3.73
N TYR A 416 -21.66 2.26 4.93
CA TYR A 416 -20.49 1.40 5.08
C TYR A 416 -20.77 0.01 4.52
N ILE A 417 -20.09 -0.38 3.44
CA ILE A 417 -20.40 -1.58 2.65
C ILE A 417 -19.67 -2.85 3.10
N LEU A 418 -18.55 -2.73 3.81
CA LEU A 418 -17.81 -3.92 4.27
C LEU A 418 -18.57 -4.65 5.38
N HIS A 419 -19.27 -3.91 6.23
CA HIS A 419 -20.05 -4.43 7.33
C HIS A 419 -21.34 -3.61 7.49
N ALA A 420 -22.42 -4.25 7.89
CA ALA A 420 -23.62 -3.52 8.26
C ALA A 420 -23.29 -2.55 9.42
N PRO A 421 -23.60 -1.25 9.32
CA PRO A 421 -23.23 -0.26 10.34
C PRO A 421 -23.70 -0.62 11.76
N ASP A 422 -24.92 -1.15 11.88
CA ASP A 422 -25.47 -1.58 13.16
C ASP A 422 -24.71 -2.77 13.76
N ALA A 423 -24.32 -3.74 12.93
CA ALA A 423 -23.53 -4.87 13.38
C ALA A 423 -22.11 -4.44 13.82
N ALA A 424 -21.50 -3.48 13.12
CA ALA A 424 -20.22 -2.92 13.51
C ALA A 424 -20.32 -2.20 14.86
N ILE A 425 -21.33 -1.36 15.04
CA ILE A 425 -21.57 -0.66 16.32
C ILE A 425 -21.84 -1.67 17.45
N ALA A 426 -22.70 -2.66 17.23
CA ALA A 426 -23.01 -3.68 18.23
C ALA A 426 -21.79 -4.52 18.63
N TYR A 427 -20.83 -4.72 17.72
CA TYR A 427 -19.57 -5.36 18.05
C TYR A 427 -18.69 -4.50 18.96
N TRP A 428 -18.63 -3.18 18.72
CA TRP A 428 -17.74 -2.29 19.44
C TRP A 428 -18.26 -1.83 20.79
N GLN A 429 -19.59 -1.69 20.98
CA GLN A 429 -20.19 -1.21 22.22
C GLN A 429 -19.74 -1.98 23.48
N PRO A 430 -19.75 -3.32 23.53
CA PRO A 430 -19.29 -4.04 24.72
C PRO A 430 -17.77 -3.96 24.93
N ARG A 431 -16.99 -3.64 23.89
CA ARG A 431 -15.53 -3.49 23.95
C ARG A 431 -15.08 -2.10 24.36
N LEU A 432 -15.91 -1.13 24.07
CA LEU A 432 -15.74 0.29 24.41
C LEU A 432 -17.04 0.79 25.05
N PRO A 433 -17.34 0.39 26.29
CA PRO A 433 -18.58 0.78 26.97
C PRO A 433 -18.65 2.30 27.08
N ASP A 434 -19.87 2.83 27.03
CA ASP A 434 -20.21 4.26 27.15
C ASP A 434 -19.57 5.16 26.06
N THR A 435 -19.00 4.57 24.99
CA THR A 435 -18.43 5.34 23.90
C THR A 435 -19.53 5.93 23.02
N PRO A 436 -19.59 7.28 22.87
CA PRO A 436 -20.54 7.91 21.98
C PRO A 436 -20.33 7.50 20.53
N VAL A 437 -21.43 7.24 19.82
CA VAL A 437 -21.45 6.87 18.40
C VAL A 437 -22.15 7.98 17.61
N ARG A 438 -21.41 8.58 16.65
CA ARG A 438 -21.93 9.55 15.70
C ARG A 438 -22.14 8.87 14.35
N ARG A 439 -23.39 8.76 13.89
CA ARG A 439 -23.71 8.24 12.55
C ARG A 439 -23.79 9.38 11.54
N ILE A 440 -23.19 9.15 10.38
CA ILE A 440 -23.14 10.12 9.27
C ILE A 440 -23.96 9.56 8.12
N ALA A 441 -25.10 10.20 7.85
CA ALA A 441 -26.12 9.69 6.94
C ALA A 441 -25.64 9.62 5.47
N ASP A 442 -24.82 10.58 5.06
CA ASP A 442 -24.28 10.74 3.70
C ASP A 442 -22.82 10.30 3.55
N ALA A 443 -22.33 9.44 4.46
CA ALA A 443 -20.98 8.88 4.39
C ALA A 443 -21.00 7.36 4.27
N GLY A 444 -20.02 6.85 3.50
CA GLY A 444 -19.76 5.43 3.34
C GLY A 444 -18.45 4.99 4.00
N GLN A 445 -17.76 4.06 3.36
CA GLN A 445 -16.48 3.52 3.82
C GLN A 445 -15.38 4.59 3.83
N MET A 446 -15.44 5.55 2.91
CA MET A 446 -14.44 6.60 2.74
C MET A 446 -14.72 7.86 3.58
N LEU A 447 -15.41 7.72 4.71
CA LEU A 447 -15.81 8.81 5.61
C LEU A 447 -14.67 9.77 5.97
N ALA A 448 -13.48 9.26 6.27
CA ALA A 448 -12.32 10.10 6.59
C ALA A 448 -11.83 10.97 5.42
N TYR A 449 -12.18 10.61 4.19
CA TYR A 449 -11.90 11.41 2.99
C TYR A 449 -13.01 12.42 2.70
N SER A 450 -14.27 12.00 2.85
CA SER A 450 -15.44 12.80 2.54
C SER A 450 -15.81 13.80 3.63
N HIS A 451 -15.62 13.45 4.91
CA HIS A 451 -16.03 14.21 6.08
C HIS A 451 -14.88 14.41 7.09
N PRO A 452 -13.73 14.95 6.68
CA PRO A 452 -12.58 15.11 7.58
C PRO A 452 -12.88 16.06 8.76
N GLU A 453 -13.76 17.05 8.57
CA GLU A 453 -14.21 17.99 9.61
C GLU A 453 -14.91 17.27 10.76
N ILE A 454 -15.78 16.32 10.44
CA ILE A 454 -16.52 15.52 11.43
C ILE A 454 -15.57 14.65 12.25
N VAL A 455 -14.54 14.09 11.61
CA VAL A 455 -13.50 13.31 12.32
C VAL A 455 -12.73 14.20 13.30
N ALA A 456 -12.35 15.41 12.86
CA ALA A 456 -11.62 16.35 13.69
C ALA A 456 -12.49 16.94 14.82
N GLU A 457 -13.78 17.17 14.60
CA GLU A 457 -14.75 17.56 15.63
C GLU A 457 -14.88 16.45 16.70
N ALA A 458 -15.10 15.21 16.26
CA ALA A 458 -15.19 14.07 17.17
C ALA A 458 -13.94 13.92 18.04
N LEU A 459 -12.75 14.22 17.49
CA LEU A 459 -11.51 14.20 18.26
C LEU A 459 -11.44 15.34 19.29
N ALA A 460 -11.95 16.51 18.96
CA ALA A 460 -12.00 17.65 19.90
C ALA A 460 -13.00 17.46 21.05
N GLU A 461 -14.06 16.71 20.78
CA GLU A 461 -15.11 16.42 21.77
C GLU A 461 -14.80 15.16 22.62
N ALA A 462 -13.84 14.32 22.24
CA ALA A 462 -13.45 13.10 22.95
C ALA A 462 -12.76 13.36 24.29
#